data_e877c0a0ec79b9861f34682c8da513cd
#
_entry.id   e877c0a0ec79b9861f34682c8da513cd
#
_cell.length_a   1.000
_cell.length_b   1.000
_cell.length_c   1.000
_cell.angle_alpha   90.00
_cell.angle_beta   90.00
_cell.angle_gamma   90.00
#
_symmetry.space_group_name_H-M   'P 1'
#
loop_
_entity.id
_entity.type
_entity.pdbx_description
1 polymer ?
#
loop_
_entity_poly.entity_id
_entity_poly.type
_entity_poly.pdbx_seq_one_letter_code
_entity_poly.pdbx_strand_id
1 'polypeptide(L)'
;MYRIRGKISNIEDQDINTDKGDFVKKLVTIEELDTGFGHSMQFEVFGQSAINVIEHDKKLTQGQVVNIDFYIKSREYKRKFYNTLMIKEVRIEDAATRLAEESAPF
;
A
#
# COMPACT_ATOMS: atom_id res chain seq x y z
N MET A 1 -14.21 -4.63 -0.04
CA MET A 1 -12.83 -4.23 -0.31
C MET A 1 -12.78 -2.76 -0.67
N TYR A 2 -11.77 -2.07 -0.20
CA TYR A 2 -11.63 -0.63 -0.40
C TYR A 2 -10.54 -0.35 -1.42
N ARG A 3 -10.64 0.81 -2.07
CA ARG A 3 -9.64 1.27 -3.03
C ARG A 3 -9.23 2.70 -2.71
N ILE A 4 -7.92 2.97 -2.81
CA ILE A 4 -7.39 4.31 -2.61
C ILE A 4 -6.31 4.60 -3.65
N ARG A 5 -6.22 5.86 -4.05
CA ARG A 5 -5.19 6.35 -4.96
C ARG A 5 -4.28 7.30 -4.19
N GLY A 6 -2.99 7.08 -4.29
CA GLY A 6 -2.04 7.91 -3.56
C GLY A 6 -0.65 7.86 -4.15
N LYS A 7 0.20 8.75 -3.64
CA LYS A 7 1.60 8.82 -4.00
C LYS A 7 2.43 8.18 -2.90
N ILE A 8 3.31 7.25 -3.26
CA ILE A 8 4.17 6.58 -2.28
C ILE A 8 5.16 7.58 -1.69
N SER A 9 5.08 7.79 -0.39
CA SER A 9 6.00 8.67 0.33
C SER A 9 7.11 7.92 1.05
N ASN A 10 6.88 6.65 1.40
CA ASN A 10 7.90 5.84 2.06
C ASN A 10 7.61 4.35 1.88
N ILE A 11 8.65 3.56 1.80
CA ILE A 11 8.57 2.10 1.77
C ILE A 11 9.60 1.57 2.77
N GLU A 12 9.16 0.70 3.66
CA GLU A 12 10.02 0.09 4.67
C GLU A 12 9.79 -1.41 4.71
N ASP A 13 10.88 -2.17 4.76
CA ASP A 13 10.84 -3.61 4.96
C ASP A 13 11.23 -3.91 6.39
N GLN A 14 10.44 -4.74 7.07
CA GLN A 14 10.71 -5.15 8.44
C GLN A 14 10.84 -6.66 8.53
N ASP A 15 11.89 -7.11 9.19
CA ASP A 15 12.07 -8.52 9.54
C ASP A 15 11.48 -8.76 10.93
N ILE A 16 10.58 -9.73 11.03
CA ILE A 16 9.93 -10.07 12.29
C ILE A 16 10.41 -11.44 12.71
N ASN A 17 11.10 -11.51 13.84
CA ASN A 17 11.61 -12.76 14.39
C ASN A 17 10.63 -13.26 15.47
N THR A 18 10.11 -14.47 15.30
CA THR A 18 9.22 -15.08 16.25
C THR A 18 9.68 -16.51 16.58
N ASP A 19 9.12 -17.08 17.64
CA ASP A 19 9.39 -18.48 18.01
C ASP A 19 8.94 -19.46 16.93
N LYS A 20 8.01 -19.03 16.06
CA LYS A 20 7.48 -19.87 14.96
C LYS A 20 8.22 -19.66 13.65
N GLY A 21 9.26 -18.84 13.63
CA GLY A 21 10.05 -18.54 12.44
C GLY A 21 10.17 -17.05 12.16
N ASP A 22 10.88 -16.74 11.09
CA ASP A 22 11.12 -15.37 10.66
C ASP A 22 10.13 -14.98 9.57
N PHE A 23 9.59 -13.78 9.66
CA PHE A 23 8.64 -13.25 8.69
C PHE A 23 9.12 -11.91 8.17
N VAL A 24 8.76 -11.61 6.93
CA VAL A 24 9.03 -10.31 6.31
C VAL A 24 7.73 -9.54 6.19
N LYS A 25 7.77 -8.27 6.52
CA LYS A 25 6.63 -7.36 6.42
C LYS A 25 7.06 -6.12 5.65
N LYS A 26 6.25 -5.70 4.69
CA LYS A 26 6.48 -4.46 3.95
C LYS A 26 5.47 -3.42 4.38
N LEU A 27 5.96 -2.23 4.71
CA LEU A 27 5.13 -1.08 5.06
C LEU A 27 5.21 -0.06 3.93
N VAL A 28 4.07 0.29 3.37
CA VAL A 28 3.97 1.27 2.29
C VAL A 28 3.17 2.45 2.81
N THR A 29 3.79 3.62 2.88
CA THR A 29 3.12 4.85 3.28
C THR A 29 2.79 5.64 2.04
N ILE A 30 1.54 6.05 1.90
CA ILE A 30 1.10 6.87 0.78
C ILE A 30 0.51 8.18 1.27
N GLU A 31 0.60 9.20 0.42
CA GLU A 31 -0.14 10.45 0.56
C GLU A 31 -1.36 10.35 -0.34
N GLU A 32 -2.55 10.42 0.25
CA GLU A 32 -3.80 10.28 -0.47
C GLU A 32 -4.01 11.48 -1.39
N LEU A 33 -4.49 11.25 -2.62
CA LEU A 33 -4.58 12.27 -3.65
C LEU A 33 -6.02 12.72 -3.96
N ASP A 34 -6.99 11.81 -3.84
CA ASP A 34 -8.33 12.06 -4.38
C ASP A 34 -9.18 13.02 -3.55
N THR A 35 -8.99 13.07 -2.23
CA THR A 35 -9.74 14.00 -1.38
C THR A 35 -9.17 15.40 -1.35
N GLY A 36 -7.91 15.56 -1.76
CA GLY A 36 -7.23 16.85 -1.70
C GLY A 36 -6.72 17.23 -0.32
N PHE A 37 -6.93 16.41 0.70
CA PHE A 37 -6.44 16.69 2.05
C PHE A 37 -5.01 16.21 2.29
N GLY A 38 -4.50 15.34 1.43
CA GLY A 38 -3.12 14.87 1.53
C GLY A 38 -2.81 14.04 2.77
N HIS A 39 -3.78 13.30 3.28
CA HIS A 39 -3.57 12.44 4.45
C HIS A 39 -2.57 11.34 4.15
N SER A 40 -1.65 11.11 5.07
CA SER A 40 -0.71 9.99 5.00
C SER A 40 -1.32 8.75 5.63
N MET A 41 -1.23 7.62 4.92
CA MET A 41 -1.78 6.35 5.37
C MET A 41 -0.73 5.26 5.18
N GLN A 42 -0.60 4.39 6.16
CA GLN A 42 0.34 3.29 6.10
C GLN A 42 -0.38 1.98 5.84
N PHE A 43 0.10 1.25 4.85
CA PHE A 43 -0.44 -0.06 4.47
C PHE A 43 0.60 -1.14 4.75
N GLU A 44 0.13 -2.34 5.05
CA GLU A 44 0.99 -3.46 5.36
C GLU A 44 0.78 -4.62 4.38
N VAL A 45 1.88 -5.28 4.05
CA VAL A 45 1.87 -6.58 3.37
C VAL A 45 2.71 -7.52 4.20
N PHE A 46 2.13 -8.65 4.59
CA PHE A 46 2.79 -9.61 5.45
C PHE A 46 3.16 -10.89 4.69
N GLY A 47 4.42 -11.30 4.85
CA GLY A 47 4.93 -12.52 4.26
C GLY A 47 5.52 -12.34 2.86
N GLN A 48 6.59 -13.07 2.57
CA GLN A 48 7.32 -12.93 1.30
C GLN A 48 6.45 -13.26 0.09
N SER A 49 5.56 -14.24 0.21
CA SER A 49 4.66 -14.60 -0.89
C SER A 49 3.73 -13.46 -1.27
N ALA A 50 3.16 -12.78 -0.27
CA ALA A 50 2.29 -11.63 -0.51
C ALA A 50 3.07 -10.46 -1.10
N ILE A 51 4.27 -10.21 -0.60
CA ILE A 51 5.15 -9.17 -1.14
C ILE A 51 5.48 -9.46 -2.60
N ASN A 52 5.79 -10.69 -2.95
CA ASN A 52 6.09 -11.08 -4.32
C ASN A 52 4.89 -10.86 -5.26
N VAL A 53 3.68 -11.08 -4.77
CA VAL A 53 2.47 -10.86 -5.58
C VAL A 53 2.32 -9.39 -5.95
N ILE A 54 2.52 -8.47 -5.00
CA ILE A 54 2.36 -7.05 -5.28
C ILE A 54 3.52 -6.46 -6.07
N GLU A 55 4.68 -7.10 -6.06
CA GLU A 55 5.87 -6.64 -6.79
C GLU A 55 6.12 -7.43 -8.09
N HIS A 56 5.17 -8.29 -8.49
CA HIS A 56 5.36 -9.27 -9.56
C HIS A 56 6.05 -8.70 -10.81
N ASP A 57 5.50 -7.69 -11.43
CA ASP A 57 6.10 -7.10 -12.64
C ASP A 57 6.60 -5.68 -12.41
N LYS A 58 6.50 -5.17 -11.20
CA LYS A 58 6.76 -3.77 -10.93
C LYS A 58 7.34 -3.60 -9.54
N LYS A 59 8.49 -2.98 -9.46
CA LYS A 59 9.08 -2.64 -8.19
C LYS A 59 8.46 -1.34 -7.66
N LEU A 60 7.94 -1.35 -6.44
CA LEU A 60 7.39 -0.16 -5.82
C LEU A 60 8.53 0.76 -5.38
N THR A 61 8.43 2.03 -5.74
CA THR A 61 9.42 3.03 -5.37
C THR A 61 8.75 4.30 -4.86
N GLN A 62 9.49 5.05 -4.05
CA GLN A 62 9.03 6.34 -3.56
C GLN A 62 8.75 7.30 -4.73
N GLY A 63 7.66 8.03 -4.64
CA GLY A 63 7.26 9.00 -5.66
C GLY A 63 6.28 8.48 -6.70
N GLN A 64 6.07 7.18 -6.76
CA GLN A 64 5.09 6.60 -7.69
C GLN A 64 3.67 6.87 -7.23
N VAL A 65 2.77 7.05 -8.20
CA VAL A 65 1.32 7.11 -7.95
C VAL A 65 0.75 5.71 -8.13
N VAL A 66 0.01 5.25 -7.13
CA VAL A 66 -0.51 3.89 -7.10
C VAL A 66 -1.99 3.89 -6.75
N ASN A 67 -2.67 2.84 -7.22
CA ASN A 67 -4.02 2.49 -6.80
C ASN A 67 -3.93 1.23 -5.96
N ILE A 68 -4.37 1.28 -4.73
CA ILE A 68 -4.27 0.18 -3.79
C ILE A 68 -5.66 -0.36 -3.48
N ASP A 69 -5.85 -1.67 -3.71
CA ASP A 69 -6.99 -2.40 -3.20
C ASP A 69 -6.59 -2.99 -1.87
N PHE A 70 -7.36 -2.70 -0.83
CA PHE A 70 -7.00 -3.10 0.52
C PHE A 70 -8.22 -3.53 1.33
N TYR A 71 -7.97 -4.20 2.44
CA TYR A 71 -8.97 -4.52 3.43
C TYR A 71 -8.46 -4.11 4.81
N ILE A 72 -9.37 -3.96 5.75
CA ILE A 72 -9.04 -3.57 7.11
C ILE A 72 -9.08 -4.79 7.99
N LYS A 73 -7.95 -5.07 8.66
CA LYS A 73 -7.85 -6.13 9.64
C LYS A 73 -7.89 -5.50 11.03
N SER A 74 -8.86 -5.89 11.83
CA SER A 74 -9.02 -5.38 13.18
C SER A 74 -8.67 -6.44 14.21
N ARG A 75 -7.99 -6.03 15.26
CA ARG A 75 -7.66 -6.89 16.39
C ARG A 75 -7.94 -6.14 17.69
N GLU A 76 -8.60 -6.84 18.62
CA GLU A 76 -8.79 -6.32 19.97
C GLU A 76 -7.73 -6.89 20.90
N TYR A 77 -7.09 -6.00 21.68
CA TYR A 77 -6.13 -6.39 22.68
C TYR A 77 -6.23 -5.43 23.87
N LYS A 78 -6.42 -5.97 25.07
CA LYS A 78 -6.57 -5.19 26.31
C LYS A 78 -7.62 -4.07 26.17
N ARG A 79 -8.78 -4.39 25.58
CA ARG A 79 -9.91 -3.48 25.35
C ARG A 79 -9.62 -2.34 24.37
N LYS A 80 -8.53 -2.44 23.61
CA LYS A 80 -8.24 -1.51 22.53
C LYS A 80 -8.32 -2.23 21.20
N PHE A 81 -8.80 -1.50 20.18
CA PHE A 81 -8.85 -2.00 18.81
C PHE A 81 -7.67 -1.47 18.02
N TYR A 82 -7.00 -2.36 17.35
CA TYR A 82 -5.91 -2.02 16.42
C TYR A 82 -6.34 -2.36 15.02
N ASN A 83 -6.41 -1.35 14.16
CA ASN A 83 -6.83 -1.50 12.78
C ASN A 83 -5.60 -1.41 11.89
N THR A 84 -5.46 -2.39 10.99
CA THR A 84 -4.35 -2.44 10.04
C THR A 84 -4.91 -2.45 8.64
N LEU A 85 -4.36 -1.61 7.77
CA LEU A 85 -4.74 -1.56 6.36
C LEU A 85 -3.86 -2.55 5.61
N MET A 86 -4.46 -3.64 5.12
CA MET A 86 -3.77 -4.74 4.47
C MET A 86 -3.89 -4.63 2.96
N ILE A 87 -2.76 -4.57 2.26
CA ILE A 87 -2.74 -4.51 0.80
C ILE A 87 -3.16 -5.85 0.23
N LYS A 88 -4.12 -5.82 -0.69
CA LYS A 88 -4.45 -6.97 -1.51
C LYS A 88 -3.81 -6.88 -2.89
N GLU A 89 -3.87 -5.71 -3.51
CA GLU A 89 -3.32 -5.49 -4.83
C GLU A 89 -2.87 -4.05 -4.99
N VAL A 90 -1.77 -3.84 -5.70
CA VAL A 90 -1.26 -2.52 -6.03
C VAL A 90 -1.14 -2.41 -7.54
N ARG A 91 -1.69 -1.34 -8.11
CA ARG A 91 -1.54 -1.00 -9.52
C ARG A 91 -0.80 0.32 -9.61
N ILE A 92 0.30 0.34 -10.36
CA ILE A 92 1.10 1.54 -10.55
C ILE A 92 0.58 2.29 -11.77
N GLU A 93 0.28 3.59 -11.58
CA GLU A 93 -0.04 4.45 -12.72
C GLU A 93 1.24 4.78 -13.47
N ASP A 94 1.29 4.45 -14.76
CA ASP A 94 2.44 4.79 -15.57
C ASP A 94 2.31 6.19 -16.18
N ALA A 95 3.42 6.73 -16.69
CA ALA A 95 3.44 8.07 -17.24
C ALA A 95 2.54 8.21 -18.48
N ALA A 96 2.44 7.17 -19.29
CA ALA A 96 1.59 7.20 -20.48
C ALA A 96 0.12 7.28 -20.12
N THR A 97 -0.33 6.50 -19.13
CA THR A 97 -1.70 6.55 -18.65
C THR A 97 -2.02 7.93 -18.04
N ARG A 98 -1.11 8.47 -17.24
CA ARG A 98 -1.28 9.79 -16.65
C ARG A 98 -1.40 10.88 -17.71
N LEU A 99 -0.56 10.88 -18.72
CA LEU A 99 -0.60 11.84 -19.80
C LEU A 99 -1.91 11.76 -20.59
N ALA A 100 -2.41 10.55 -20.82
CA ALA A 100 -3.69 10.36 -21.50
C ALA A 100 -4.84 10.94 -20.67
N GLU A 101 -4.84 10.75 -19.35
CA GLU A 101 -5.85 11.30 -18.47
C GLU A 101 -5.78 12.82 -18.40
N GLU A 102 -4.58 13.39 -18.31
CA GLU A 102 -4.37 14.84 -18.23
C GLU A 102 -4.79 15.55 -19.51
N SER A 103 -4.65 14.90 -20.65
CA SER A 103 -5.01 15.47 -21.94
C SER A 103 -6.45 15.19 -22.37
N ALA A 104 -7.19 14.40 -21.61
CA ALA A 104 -8.59 14.11 -21.94
C ALA A 104 -9.45 15.36 -21.79
N PRO A 105 -10.27 15.71 -22.80
CA PRO A 105 -11.18 16.84 -22.66
C PRO A 105 -12.31 16.49 -21.69
N PHE A 106 -12.60 17.37 -20.81
CA PHE A 106 -13.70 17.24 -19.87
C PHE A 106 -14.92 18.02 -20.34
#